data_dda5bfe0302a00b93f801751b3feb6cb
#
_entry.id   dda5bfe0302a00b93f801751b3feb6cb
#
_cell.length_a   1.000
_cell.length_b   1.000
_cell.length_c   1.000
_cell.angle_alpha   90.00
_cell.angle_beta   90.00
_cell.angle_gamma   90.00
#
_symmetry.space_group_name_H-M   'P 1'
#
loop_
_entity.id
_entity.type
_entity.pdbx_description
1 polymer ?
#
loop_
_entity_poly.entity_id
_entity_poly.type
_entity_poly.pdbx_seq_one_letter_code
_entity_poly.pdbx_strand_id
1 'polypeptide(L)'
;CIAMLPAMPEDLRAAQALGISLFAGEAEGRLDQVLRDAFAGTLRPLYNFMDDLPGIEGAPKPHLPVARVVRTAGTLSSFDAGRGCPFQCSFCTIINVQGRKSRYRSPDDIEAIMRANLAQGVRRFFITDDNFARNRIWEAVFDRLIRLREDEGMRFTLFIQVDTLCHRIPGFIEKAARAGVRRVFIGLENINPESLVGAKKKQNRIVEYRAMLLEWKRVGCFTYAGYILGFPGDTPESIVRDIGIIQRELPLDLLEFFCLTPLPGSEDHKRLTLEGVPLEPDMNKYDLEHVTAPHPVMSKADWERAY
;
A
#
# COMPACT_ATOMS: atom_id res chain seq x y z
N CYS A 1 -12.82 7.94 13.39
CA CYS A 1 -12.83 7.45 12.01
C CYS A 1 -11.96 8.33 11.16
N ILE A 2 -10.94 7.78 10.57
CA ILE A 2 -10.16 8.47 9.54
C ILE A 2 -11.00 8.35 8.28
N ALA A 3 -11.71 9.40 7.94
CA ALA A 3 -12.31 9.46 6.64
C ALA A 3 -11.20 9.76 5.64
N MET A 4 -10.85 8.80 4.83
CA MET A 4 -10.12 9.07 3.61
C MET A 4 -11.03 9.90 2.72
N LEU A 5 -10.65 11.14 2.45
CA LEU A 5 -11.44 12.06 1.66
C LEU A 5 -10.61 12.56 0.48
N PRO A 6 -11.26 12.76 -0.64
CA PRO A 6 -12.32 13.77 -0.68
C PRO A 6 -13.70 13.16 -0.40
N ALA A 7 -14.21 13.31 0.80
CA ALA A 7 -15.61 13.10 1.02
C ALA A 7 -16.37 14.01 0.06
N MET A 8 -17.30 13.43 -0.64
CA MET A 8 -18.22 14.24 -1.43
C MET A 8 -18.96 15.19 -0.47
N PRO A 9 -19.35 16.39 -0.91
CA PRO A 9 -20.06 17.32 -0.04
C PRO A 9 -21.29 16.73 0.65
N GLU A 10 -21.97 15.76 0.03
CA GLU A 10 -23.07 15.01 0.62
C GLU A 10 -22.65 14.13 1.79
N ASP A 11 -21.50 13.47 1.73
CA ASP A 11 -20.97 12.65 2.85
C ASP A 11 -20.65 13.52 4.06
N LEU A 12 -20.07 14.69 3.82
CA LEU A 12 -19.82 15.67 4.86
C LEU A 12 -21.14 16.13 5.52
N ARG A 13 -22.17 16.42 4.72
CA ARG A 13 -23.49 16.79 5.24
C ARG A 13 -24.14 15.65 6.02
N ALA A 14 -24.04 14.42 5.53
CA ALA A 14 -24.58 13.25 6.23
C ALA A 14 -23.88 13.03 7.57
N ALA A 15 -22.55 13.12 7.62
CA ALA A 15 -21.81 13.03 8.88
C ALA A 15 -22.18 14.15 9.86
N GLN A 16 -22.32 15.38 9.39
CA GLN A 16 -22.76 16.51 10.21
C GLN A 16 -24.17 16.31 10.77
N ALA A 17 -25.09 15.80 9.96
CA ALA A 17 -26.48 15.49 10.40
C ALA A 17 -26.50 14.42 11.50
N LEU A 18 -25.51 13.53 11.54
CA LEU A 18 -25.35 12.52 12.58
C LEU A 18 -24.52 13.02 13.79
N GLY A 19 -24.11 14.28 13.81
CA GLY A 19 -23.26 14.83 14.87
C GLY A 19 -21.84 14.28 14.89
N ILE A 20 -21.37 13.77 13.75
CA ILE A 20 -20.02 13.19 13.60
C ILE A 20 -19.05 14.28 13.14
N SER A 21 -17.96 14.46 13.88
CA SER A 21 -16.83 15.29 13.45
C SER A 21 -15.87 14.46 12.61
N LEU A 22 -15.50 14.99 11.46
CA LEU A 22 -14.57 14.31 10.53
C LEU A 22 -13.15 14.81 10.73
N PHE A 23 -12.19 13.91 10.56
CA PHE A 23 -10.76 14.22 10.53
C PHE A 23 -10.16 13.72 9.21
N ALA A 24 -9.60 14.63 8.43
CA ALA A 24 -8.93 14.34 7.16
C ALA A 24 -7.44 14.68 7.27
N GLY A 25 -6.60 13.73 6.92
CA GLY A 25 -5.13 13.84 7.02
C GLY A 25 -4.53 12.89 8.05
N GLU A 26 -3.29 13.18 8.44
CA GLU A 26 -2.53 12.36 9.40
C GLU A 26 -2.59 12.95 10.81
N ALA A 27 -2.64 12.08 11.82
CA ALA A 27 -2.94 12.46 13.20
C ALA A 27 -1.71 13.01 13.96
N GLU A 28 -0.50 12.79 13.46
CA GLU A 28 0.73 13.19 14.12
C GLU A 28 0.77 14.70 14.37
N GLY A 29 0.91 15.10 15.64
CA GLY A 29 0.92 16.50 16.07
C GLY A 29 -0.42 17.24 15.95
N ARG A 30 -1.52 16.54 15.58
CA ARG A 30 -2.86 17.15 15.37
C ARG A 30 -3.89 16.66 16.39
N LEU A 31 -3.73 15.44 16.91
CA LEU A 31 -4.71 14.78 17.74
C LEU A 31 -5.01 15.55 19.04
N ASP A 32 -4.01 16.21 19.64
CA ASP A 32 -4.17 16.97 20.88
C ASP A 32 -5.17 18.12 20.74
N GLN A 33 -5.23 18.77 19.59
CA GLN A 33 -6.22 19.81 19.33
C GLN A 33 -7.63 19.20 19.30
N VAL A 34 -7.80 18.10 18.58
CA VAL A 34 -9.11 17.42 18.45
C VAL A 34 -9.61 16.94 19.82
N LEU A 35 -8.68 16.37 20.63
CA LEU A 35 -9.02 15.93 21.98
C LEU A 35 -9.41 17.10 22.90
N ARG A 36 -8.68 18.22 22.86
CA ARG A 36 -9.06 19.42 23.63
C ARG A 36 -10.45 19.93 23.24
N ASP A 37 -10.73 20.03 21.94
CA ASP A 37 -12.03 20.47 21.44
C ASP A 37 -13.14 19.48 21.86
N ALA A 38 -12.85 18.17 21.84
CA ALA A 38 -13.80 17.14 22.28
C ALA A 38 -14.13 17.27 23.78
N PHE A 39 -13.12 17.43 24.64
CA PHE A 39 -13.32 17.62 26.09
C PHE A 39 -14.01 18.93 26.43
N ALA A 40 -13.81 19.96 25.61
CA ALA A 40 -14.49 21.27 25.77
C ALA A 40 -15.92 21.28 25.18
N GLY A 41 -16.35 20.24 24.47
CA GLY A 41 -17.63 20.20 23.78
C GLY A 41 -17.72 21.14 22.57
N THR A 42 -16.56 21.49 21.98
CA THR A 42 -16.40 22.45 20.87
C THR A 42 -15.88 21.82 19.60
N LEU A 43 -16.17 20.54 19.37
CA LEU A 43 -15.73 19.84 18.16
C LEU A 43 -16.19 20.58 16.89
N ARG A 44 -15.27 20.73 15.95
CA ARG A 44 -15.56 21.26 14.62
C ARG A 44 -16.18 20.16 13.75
N PRO A 45 -17.05 20.50 12.79
CA PRO A 45 -17.57 19.52 11.84
C PRO A 45 -16.48 18.80 11.04
N LEU A 46 -15.38 19.50 10.70
CA LEU A 46 -14.28 18.99 9.93
C LEU A 46 -12.93 19.54 10.42
N TYR A 47 -11.97 18.64 10.65
CA TYR A 47 -10.55 18.94 10.81
C TYR A 47 -9.84 18.49 9.53
N ASN A 48 -9.44 19.41 8.67
CA ASN A 48 -8.79 19.09 7.41
C ASN A 48 -7.32 19.50 7.44
N PHE A 49 -6.43 18.49 7.35
CA PHE A 49 -4.99 18.62 7.32
C PHE A 49 -4.37 17.94 6.09
N MET A 50 -5.14 17.72 5.03
CA MET A 50 -4.69 17.02 3.82
C MET A 50 -3.55 17.75 3.11
N ASP A 51 -3.52 19.09 3.18
CA ASP A 51 -2.48 19.91 2.55
C ASP A 51 -1.24 20.11 3.45
N ASP A 52 -1.28 19.64 4.69
CA ASP A 52 -0.22 19.78 5.69
C ASP A 52 0.15 18.43 6.29
N LEU A 53 0.86 17.62 5.50
CA LEU A 53 1.27 16.30 5.90
C LEU A 53 2.50 16.37 6.82
N PRO A 54 2.45 15.83 8.05
CA PRO A 54 3.51 15.95 9.04
C PRO A 54 4.74 15.10 8.68
N GLY A 55 5.92 15.50 9.18
CA GLY A 55 7.05 14.59 9.31
C GLY A 55 6.73 13.48 10.31
N ILE A 56 7.31 12.31 10.10
CA ILE A 56 7.10 11.16 10.99
C ILE A 56 8.36 10.73 11.75
N GLU A 57 9.47 11.43 11.55
CA GLU A 57 10.68 11.25 12.35
C GLU A 57 10.41 11.64 13.82
N GLY A 58 10.74 10.75 14.75
CA GLY A 58 10.45 10.93 16.18
C GLY A 58 8.96 10.85 16.56
N ALA A 59 8.05 10.65 15.60
CA ALA A 59 6.63 10.46 15.90
C ALA A 59 6.38 9.22 16.77
N PRO A 60 5.25 9.16 17.49
CA PRO A 60 4.92 8.02 18.34
C PRO A 60 5.11 6.68 17.63
N LYS A 61 5.77 5.75 18.32
CA LYS A 61 6.12 4.45 17.75
C LYS A 61 4.97 3.46 17.95
N PRO A 62 4.48 2.80 16.88
CA PRO A 62 3.44 1.80 17.01
C PRO A 62 3.93 0.63 17.88
N HIS A 63 3.18 0.29 18.91
CA HIS A 63 3.45 -0.84 19.77
C HIS A 63 2.15 -1.51 20.19
N LEU A 64 2.03 -2.81 19.89
CA LEU A 64 0.93 -3.64 20.38
C LEU A 64 1.48 -4.70 21.34
N PRO A 65 0.85 -4.90 22.51
CA PRO A 65 1.17 -6.03 23.37
C PRO A 65 1.07 -7.35 22.61
N VAL A 66 2.00 -8.28 22.85
CA VAL A 66 2.07 -9.55 22.11
C VAL A 66 0.76 -10.33 22.16
N ALA A 67 0.01 -10.29 23.27
CA ALA A 67 -1.29 -10.92 23.38
C ALA A 67 -2.31 -10.40 22.33
N ARG A 68 -2.20 -9.13 21.95
CA ARG A 68 -3.03 -8.55 20.88
C ARG A 68 -2.53 -8.99 19.50
N VAL A 69 -1.21 -8.98 19.28
CA VAL A 69 -0.60 -9.46 18.04
C VAL A 69 -1.00 -10.90 17.77
N VAL A 70 -0.86 -11.79 18.75
CA VAL A 70 -1.23 -13.22 18.60
C VAL A 70 -2.71 -13.40 18.29
N ARG A 71 -3.58 -12.59 18.90
CA ARG A 71 -5.03 -12.68 18.69
C ARG A 71 -5.46 -12.25 17.28
N THR A 72 -4.78 -11.28 16.67
CA THR A 72 -5.23 -10.65 15.41
C THR A 72 -4.44 -11.10 14.19
N ALA A 73 -3.13 -11.29 14.32
CA ALA A 73 -2.22 -11.54 13.19
C ALA A 73 -1.20 -12.66 13.46
N GLY A 74 -1.49 -13.54 14.44
CA GLY A 74 -0.59 -14.62 14.81
C GLY A 74 0.73 -14.09 15.36
N THR A 75 1.81 -14.15 14.58
CA THR A 75 3.15 -13.68 15.00
C THR A 75 3.67 -12.53 14.15
N LEU A 76 2.81 -11.91 13.33
CA LEU A 76 3.16 -10.80 12.46
C LEU A 76 2.77 -9.48 13.13
N SER A 77 3.71 -8.56 13.27
CA SER A 77 3.46 -7.15 13.60
C SER A 77 3.76 -6.28 12.39
N SER A 78 3.20 -5.08 12.35
CA SER A 78 3.42 -4.13 11.26
C SER A 78 3.84 -2.77 11.80
N PHE A 79 4.60 -2.04 11.00
CA PHE A 79 4.94 -0.64 11.24
C PHE A 79 5.27 0.06 9.93
N ASP A 80 5.10 1.38 9.89
CA ASP A 80 5.55 2.23 8.80
C ASP A 80 7.02 2.65 9.02
N ALA A 81 7.88 2.46 8.02
CA ALA A 81 9.20 3.08 7.99
C ALA A 81 9.14 4.41 7.22
N GLY A 82 8.17 4.55 6.33
CA GLY A 82 7.92 5.76 5.56
C GLY A 82 6.51 5.82 4.99
N ARG A 83 6.16 6.98 4.45
CA ARG A 83 4.89 7.28 3.80
C ARG A 83 5.09 8.09 2.54
N GLY A 84 4.16 7.96 1.61
CA GLY A 84 4.15 8.67 0.34
C GLY A 84 4.85 7.91 -0.78
N CYS A 85 4.33 8.09 -2.00
CA CYS A 85 4.83 7.42 -3.21
C CYS A 85 5.00 8.44 -4.35
N PRO A 86 6.14 8.46 -5.06
CA PRO A 86 6.38 9.45 -6.12
C PRO A 86 5.60 9.19 -7.40
N PHE A 87 5.06 8.00 -7.59
CA PHE A 87 4.33 7.60 -8.78
C PHE A 87 2.91 8.18 -8.82
N GLN A 88 2.21 8.06 -9.96
CA GLN A 88 0.92 8.71 -10.20
C GLN A 88 -0.13 7.74 -10.75
N CYS A 89 -0.14 6.50 -10.27
CA CYS A 89 -1.11 5.51 -10.72
C CYS A 89 -2.54 6.01 -10.47
N SER A 90 -3.39 6.01 -11.51
CA SER A 90 -4.72 6.62 -11.46
C SER A 90 -5.69 5.92 -10.50
N PHE A 91 -5.53 4.62 -10.33
CA PHE A 91 -6.32 3.81 -9.40
C PHE A 91 -5.90 3.93 -7.94
N CYS A 92 -4.69 4.46 -7.66
CA CYS A 92 -4.09 4.45 -6.33
C CYS A 92 -4.54 5.65 -5.49
N THR A 93 -4.95 5.39 -4.25
CA THR A 93 -5.35 6.42 -3.28
C THR A 93 -4.18 7.07 -2.54
N ILE A 94 -3.07 6.35 -2.42
CA ILE A 94 -1.96 6.70 -1.53
C ILE A 94 -1.38 8.08 -1.81
N ILE A 95 -1.18 8.41 -3.07
CA ILE A 95 -0.61 9.71 -3.47
C ILE A 95 -1.49 10.90 -3.09
N ASN A 96 -2.79 10.67 -2.97
CA ASN A 96 -3.76 11.70 -2.60
C ASN A 96 -3.97 11.79 -1.08
N VAL A 97 -3.62 10.73 -0.33
CA VAL A 97 -3.78 10.66 1.14
C VAL A 97 -2.46 10.92 1.85
N GLN A 98 -1.39 10.25 1.43
CA GLN A 98 -0.06 10.34 2.07
C GLN A 98 0.91 11.26 1.31
N GLY A 99 0.49 11.75 0.14
CA GLY A 99 1.31 12.64 -0.69
C GLY A 99 2.37 11.91 -1.52
N ARG A 100 3.09 12.72 -2.31
CA ARG A 100 4.07 12.24 -3.29
C ARG A 100 5.53 12.35 -2.83
N LYS A 101 5.77 12.98 -1.68
CA LYS A 101 7.09 13.10 -1.09
C LYS A 101 7.31 12.01 -0.08
N SER A 102 8.43 11.31 -0.17
CA SER A 102 8.84 10.35 0.85
C SER A 102 9.05 11.09 2.18
N ARG A 103 8.30 10.72 3.20
CA ARG A 103 8.47 11.08 4.60
C ARG A 103 8.82 9.80 5.34
N TYR A 104 9.71 9.84 6.31
CA TYR A 104 10.29 8.61 6.87
C TYR A 104 10.55 8.75 8.37
N ARG A 105 10.59 7.61 9.06
CA ARG A 105 11.10 7.47 10.41
C ARG A 105 12.62 7.35 10.36
N SER A 106 13.31 7.88 11.36
CA SER A 106 14.76 7.70 11.46
C SER A 106 15.14 6.21 11.65
N PRO A 107 16.37 5.81 11.30
CA PRO A 107 16.86 4.46 11.62
C PRO A 107 16.80 4.15 13.12
N ASP A 108 16.92 5.16 14.00
CA ASP A 108 16.78 5.00 15.45
C ASP A 108 15.35 4.70 15.87
N ASP A 109 14.36 5.32 15.23
CA ASP A 109 12.94 5.00 15.44
C ASP A 109 12.64 3.55 15.05
N ILE A 110 13.14 3.11 13.87
CA ILE A 110 12.96 1.75 13.39
C ILE A 110 13.61 0.75 14.34
N GLU A 111 14.85 1.00 14.78
CA GLU A 111 15.53 0.15 15.76
C GLU A 111 14.74 0.05 17.06
N ALA A 112 14.23 1.16 17.59
CA ALA A 112 13.44 1.17 18.81
C ALA A 112 12.14 0.34 18.65
N ILE A 113 11.43 0.46 17.52
CA ILE A 113 10.25 -0.36 17.19
C ILE A 113 10.64 -1.85 17.15
N MET A 114 11.73 -2.19 16.46
CA MET A 114 12.19 -3.57 16.33
C MET A 114 12.55 -4.15 17.70
N ARG A 115 13.35 -3.45 18.52
CA ARG A 115 13.76 -3.93 19.85
C ARG A 115 12.57 -4.14 20.78
N ALA A 116 11.62 -3.21 20.82
CA ALA A 116 10.44 -3.33 21.67
C ALA A 116 9.58 -4.57 21.29
N ASN A 117 9.41 -4.84 19.99
CA ASN A 117 8.67 -6.00 19.53
C ASN A 117 9.45 -7.32 19.72
N LEU A 118 10.75 -7.33 19.44
CA LEU A 118 11.61 -8.50 19.65
C LEU A 118 11.68 -8.90 21.13
N ALA A 119 11.70 -7.93 22.05
CA ALA A 119 11.71 -8.18 23.49
C ALA A 119 10.47 -8.95 23.97
N GLN A 120 9.33 -8.77 23.33
CA GLN A 120 8.10 -9.51 23.63
C GLN A 120 7.91 -10.78 22.76
N GLY A 121 8.93 -11.17 21.97
CA GLY A 121 8.93 -12.40 21.16
C GLY A 121 8.35 -12.29 19.76
N VAL A 122 7.93 -11.11 19.31
CA VAL A 122 7.50 -10.88 17.92
C VAL A 122 8.73 -10.87 17.00
N ARG A 123 8.72 -11.71 15.97
CA ARG A 123 9.88 -11.89 15.07
C ARG A 123 9.57 -11.77 13.58
N ARG A 124 8.32 -11.50 13.24
CA ARG A 124 7.88 -11.33 11.85
C ARG A 124 7.26 -9.96 11.71
N PHE A 125 7.70 -9.21 10.71
CA PHE A 125 7.28 -7.82 10.54
C PHE A 125 6.89 -7.54 9.10
N PHE A 126 5.80 -6.79 8.94
CA PHE A 126 5.43 -6.15 7.69
C PHE A 126 5.77 -4.66 7.79
N ILE A 127 6.65 -4.18 6.93
CA ILE A 127 6.91 -2.76 6.75
C ILE A 127 5.85 -2.25 5.77
N THR A 128 4.95 -1.40 6.27
CA THR A 128 3.73 -0.99 5.56
C THR A 128 3.93 0.17 4.58
N ASP A 129 5.17 0.56 4.31
CA ASP A 129 5.45 1.54 3.25
C ASP A 129 4.84 1.06 1.93
N ASP A 130 4.05 1.91 1.26
CA ASP A 130 3.41 1.55 0.00
C ASP A 130 4.42 1.24 -1.12
N ASN A 131 5.64 1.74 -0.96
CA ASN A 131 6.76 1.47 -1.86
C ASN A 131 8.08 1.70 -1.14
N PHE A 132 8.55 0.70 -0.41
CA PHE A 132 9.77 0.81 0.38
C PHE A 132 11.01 1.13 -0.49
N ALA A 133 11.04 0.67 -1.74
CA ALA A 133 12.11 0.98 -2.67
C ALA A 133 12.23 2.49 -3.00
N ARG A 134 11.21 3.28 -2.67
CA ARG A 134 11.20 4.75 -2.87
C ARG A 134 11.32 5.53 -1.56
N ASN A 135 11.46 4.86 -0.44
CA ASN A 135 11.83 5.48 0.82
C ASN A 135 13.25 6.06 0.68
N ARG A 136 13.42 7.37 0.91
CA ARG A 136 14.70 8.06 0.67
C ARG A 136 15.85 7.57 1.52
N ILE A 137 15.55 6.99 2.67
CA ILE A 137 16.56 6.47 3.59
C ILE A 137 16.54 4.95 3.67
N TRP A 138 15.99 4.26 2.65
CA TRP A 138 15.91 2.80 2.61
C TRP A 138 17.25 2.13 2.95
N GLU A 139 18.35 2.69 2.44
CA GLU A 139 19.69 2.15 2.65
C GLU A 139 20.12 2.23 4.12
N ALA A 140 19.96 3.39 4.75
CA ALA A 140 20.28 3.57 6.17
C ALA A 140 19.40 2.69 7.08
N VAL A 141 18.12 2.48 6.71
CA VAL A 141 17.23 1.56 7.42
C VAL A 141 17.73 0.12 7.28
N PHE A 142 18.06 -0.32 6.07
CA PHE A 142 18.60 -1.67 5.87
C PHE A 142 19.95 -1.87 6.56
N ASP A 143 20.87 -0.91 6.50
CA ASP A 143 22.14 -1.00 7.19
C ASP A 143 21.97 -1.15 8.72
N ARG A 144 20.99 -0.42 9.30
CA ARG A 144 20.64 -0.57 10.71
C ARG A 144 20.08 -1.98 11.01
N LEU A 145 19.20 -2.50 10.18
CA LEU A 145 18.61 -3.83 10.37
C LEU A 145 19.63 -4.95 10.15
N ILE A 146 20.56 -4.78 9.20
CA ILE A 146 21.69 -5.69 8.98
C ILE A 146 22.55 -5.77 10.25
N ARG A 147 22.90 -4.62 10.84
CA ARG A 147 23.66 -4.58 12.10
C ARG A 147 22.95 -5.35 13.22
N LEU A 148 21.64 -5.16 13.41
CA LEU A 148 20.87 -5.90 14.41
C LEU A 148 20.92 -7.42 14.17
N ARG A 149 20.95 -7.85 12.93
CA ARG A 149 20.97 -9.28 12.58
C ARG A 149 22.35 -9.88 12.61
N GLU A 150 23.33 -9.24 11.98
CA GLU A 150 24.66 -9.79 11.76
C GLU A 150 25.59 -9.54 12.95
N ASP A 151 25.58 -8.33 13.53
CA ASP A 151 26.48 -7.99 14.65
C ASP A 151 25.89 -8.36 16.01
N GLU A 152 24.57 -8.20 16.19
CA GLU A 152 23.89 -8.47 17.46
C GLU A 152 23.16 -9.82 17.50
N GLY A 153 23.15 -10.57 16.40
CA GLY A 153 22.57 -11.92 16.32
C GLY A 153 21.04 -11.96 16.45
N MET A 154 20.34 -10.85 16.23
CA MET A 154 18.88 -10.80 16.33
C MET A 154 18.22 -11.56 15.18
N ARG A 155 17.24 -12.40 15.49
CA ARG A 155 16.52 -13.21 14.50
C ARG A 155 15.12 -12.66 14.25
N PHE A 156 14.89 -12.18 13.05
CA PHE A 156 13.58 -11.73 12.55
C PHE A 156 13.48 -11.84 11.03
N THR A 157 12.29 -11.74 10.52
CA THR A 157 12.01 -11.70 9.08
C THR A 157 11.12 -10.52 8.73
N LEU A 158 11.32 -9.99 7.55
CA LEU A 158 10.61 -8.83 7.03
C LEU A 158 9.80 -9.20 5.78
N PHE A 159 8.67 -8.54 5.65
CA PHE A 159 7.88 -8.43 4.44
C PHE A 159 7.83 -6.95 4.04
N ILE A 160 8.09 -6.63 2.78
CA ILE A 160 8.07 -5.26 2.23
C ILE A 160 7.27 -5.20 0.95
N GLN A 161 6.86 -3.99 0.56
CA GLN A 161 6.21 -3.72 -0.72
C GLN A 161 7.13 -2.85 -1.59
N VAL A 162 7.23 -3.18 -2.89
CA VAL A 162 8.11 -2.48 -3.83
C VAL A 162 7.47 -2.36 -5.22
N ASP A 163 7.95 -1.40 -6.01
CA ASP A 163 7.67 -1.35 -7.44
C ASP A 163 8.58 -2.26 -8.26
N THR A 164 8.23 -2.48 -9.53
CA THR A 164 8.93 -3.36 -10.44
C THR A 164 10.32 -2.88 -10.86
N LEU A 165 10.70 -1.63 -10.57
CA LEU A 165 12.03 -1.08 -10.87
C LEU A 165 13.00 -1.14 -9.68
N CYS A 166 12.60 -1.76 -8.56
CA CYS A 166 13.45 -1.88 -7.37
C CYS A 166 14.80 -2.54 -7.67
N HIS A 167 14.86 -3.48 -8.62
CA HIS A 167 16.08 -4.17 -9.05
C HIS A 167 17.12 -3.24 -9.73
N ARG A 168 16.69 -2.07 -10.20
CA ARG A 168 17.58 -1.05 -10.77
C ARG A 168 18.27 -0.19 -9.72
N ILE A 169 17.87 -0.30 -8.46
CA ILE A 169 18.52 0.41 -7.37
C ILE A 169 19.76 -0.41 -6.96
N PRO A 170 20.97 0.13 -7.11
CA PRO A 170 22.17 -0.64 -6.82
C PRO A 170 22.19 -1.18 -5.39
N GLY A 171 22.38 -2.49 -5.24
CA GLY A 171 22.50 -3.16 -3.94
C GLY A 171 21.19 -3.28 -3.14
N PHE A 172 20.05 -2.81 -3.65
CA PHE A 172 18.79 -2.82 -2.90
C PHE A 172 18.36 -4.24 -2.53
N ILE A 173 18.29 -5.14 -3.49
CA ILE A 173 17.82 -6.53 -3.27
C ILE A 173 18.77 -7.31 -2.36
N GLU A 174 20.07 -7.17 -2.53
CA GLU A 174 21.08 -7.80 -1.68
C GLU A 174 20.99 -7.29 -0.23
N LYS A 175 20.92 -5.97 -0.04
CA LYS A 175 20.76 -5.37 1.30
C LYS A 175 19.42 -5.78 1.93
N ALA A 176 18.35 -5.83 1.15
CA ALA A 176 17.03 -6.29 1.62
C ALA A 176 17.12 -7.71 2.21
N ALA A 177 17.73 -8.64 1.48
CA ALA A 177 17.90 -10.02 1.94
C ALA A 177 18.73 -10.12 3.23
N ARG A 178 19.84 -9.38 3.31
CA ARG A 178 20.69 -9.28 4.52
C ARG A 178 19.94 -8.66 5.70
N ALA A 179 19.15 -7.60 5.44
CA ALA A 179 18.30 -6.96 6.44
C ALA A 179 17.19 -7.88 6.97
N GLY A 180 16.95 -9.03 6.32
CA GLY A 180 15.98 -10.04 6.77
C GLY A 180 14.70 -10.08 5.96
N VAL A 181 14.62 -9.40 4.82
CA VAL A 181 13.48 -9.54 3.90
C VAL A 181 13.45 -10.99 3.38
N ARG A 182 12.28 -11.63 3.55
CA ARG A 182 12.01 -13.00 3.10
C ARG A 182 10.77 -13.07 2.23
N ARG A 183 9.97 -12.03 2.22
CA ARG A 183 8.81 -11.87 1.34
C ARG A 183 8.82 -10.47 0.78
N VAL A 184 8.43 -10.35 -0.48
CA VAL A 184 8.28 -9.07 -1.17
C VAL A 184 6.98 -9.06 -1.93
N PHE A 185 6.14 -8.04 -1.70
CA PHE A 185 4.99 -7.75 -2.55
C PHE A 185 5.40 -6.80 -3.67
N ILE A 186 5.01 -7.13 -4.89
CA ILE A 186 5.41 -6.40 -6.09
C ILE A 186 4.15 -5.97 -6.84
N GLY A 187 3.97 -4.68 -7.01
CA GLY A 187 2.90 -4.13 -7.84
C GLY A 187 3.14 -4.39 -9.33
N LEU A 188 2.89 -5.63 -9.78
CA LEU A 188 3.04 -6.02 -11.17
C LEU A 188 1.92 -5.43 -12.04
N GLU A 189 0.72 -5.43 -11.53
CA GLU A 189 -0.55 -4.89 -12.01
C GLU A 189 -1.07 -5.51 -13.31
N ASN A 190 -0.29 -5.53 -14.38
CA ASN A 190 -0.69 -6.06 -15.68
C ASN A 190 0.52 -6.35 -16.57
N ILE A 191 0.35 -7.14 -17.63
CA ILE A 191 1.35 -7.38 -18.68
C ILE A 191 0.94 -6.75 -20.03
N ASN A 192 -0.19 -6.05 -20.10
CA ASN A 192 -0.59 -5.27 -21.26
C ASN A 192 -0.03 -3.85 -21.16
N PRO A 193 0.82 -3.40 -22.11
CA PRO A 193 1.40 -2.06 -22.06
C PRO A 193 0.35 -0.94 -22.11
N GLU A 194 -0.74 -1.12 -22.85
CA GLU A 194 -1.80 -0.11 -22.98
C GLU A 194 -2.54 0.08 -21.66
N SER A 195 -2.84 -1.01 -20.94
CA SER A 195 -3.45 -0.98 -19.62
C SER A 195 -2.56 -0.23 -18.63
N LEU A 196 -1.26 -0.49 -18.61
CA LEU A 196 -0.30 0.20 -17.75
C LEU A 196 -0.16 1.69 -18.08
N VAL A 197 -0.14 2.04 -19.35
CA VAL A 197 -0.11 3.46 -19.79
C VAL A 197 -1.39 4.18 -19.39
N GLY A 198 -2.55 3.57 -19.64
CA GLY A 198 -3.86 4.12 -19.27
C GLY A 198 -3.98 4.37 -17.77
N ALA A 199 -3.44 3.47 -16.95
CA ALA A 199 -3.39 3.59 -15.49
C ALA A 199 -2.25 4.51 -14.98
N LYS A 200 -1.54 5.19 -15.86
CA LYS A 200 -0.37 6.03 -15.53
C LYS A 200 0.75 5.27 -14.78
N LYS A 201 0.79 3.95 -14.91
CA LYS A 201 1.81 3.08 -14.27
C LYS A 201 3.08 2.99 -15.11
N LYS A 202 3.66 4.12 -15.46
CA LYS A 202 4.82 4.26 -16.36
C LYS A 202 6.10 3.59 -15.85
N GLN A 203 6.19 3.32 -14.56
CA GLN A 203 7.33 2.63 -13.95
C GLN A 203 7.33 1.13 -14.25
N ASN A 204 6.21 0.54 -14.64
CA ASN A 204 6.16 -0.87 -14.96
C ASN A 204 6.70 -1.13 -16.37
N ARG A 205 7.75 -1.92 -16.46
CA ARG A 205 8.41 -2.32 -17.70
C ARG A 205 8.34 -3.83 -17.84
N ILE A 206 7.38 -4.29 -18.61
CA ILE A 206 7.03 -5.72 -18.75
C ILE A 206 8.26 -6.56 -19.12
N VAL A 207 9.09 -6.07 -20.02
CA VAL A 207 10.32 -6.76 -20.48
C VAL A 207 11.33 -7.00 -19.34
N GLU A 208 11.21 -6.30 -18.22
CA GLU A 208 12.11 -6.41 -17.07
C GLU A 208 11.56 -7.26 -15.94
N TYR A 209 10.27 -7.63 -15.99
CA TYR A 209 9.63 -8.37 -14.89
C TYR A 209 10.36 -9.67 -14.57
N ARG A 210 10.69 -10.45 -15.59
CA ARG A 210 11.41 -11.71 -15.39
C ARG A 210 12.78 -11.52 -14.73
N ALA A 211 13.56 -10.55 -15.20
CA ALA A 211 14.87 -10.24 -14.63
C ALA A 211 14.76 -9.82 -13.16
N MET A 212 13.85 -8.91 -12.85
CA MET A 212 13.57 -8.44 -11.48
C MET A 212 13.18 -9.59 -10.55
N LEU A 213 12.29 -10.49 -10.99
CA LEU A 213 11.86 -11.65 -10.21
C LEU A 213 13.01 -12.64 -9.96
N LEU A 214 13.87 -12.88 -10.96
CA LEU A 214 15.04 -13.74 -10.81
C LEU A 214 16.04 -13.18 -9.80
N GLU A 215 16.22 -11.84 -9.72
CA GLU A 215 17.05 -11.22 -8.70
C GLU A 215 16.53 -11.48 -7.28
N TRP A 216 15.22 -11.36 -7.04
CA TRP A 216 14.62 -11.71 -5.76
C TRP A 216 14.77 -13.20 -5.43
N LYS A 217 14.60 -14.09 -6.40
CA LYS A 217 14.80 -15.53 -6.21
C LYS A 217 16.26 -15.87 -5.90
N ARG A 218 17.21 -15.21 -6.55
CA ARG A 218 18.64 -15.40 -6.31
C ARG A 218 19.04 -15.19 -4.85
N VAL A 219 18.38 -14.24 -4.17
CA VAL A 219 18.62 -13.98 -2.74
C VAL A 219 17.68 -14.74 -1.80
N GLY A 220 16.87 -15.67 -2.32
CA GLY A 220 15.99 -16.52 -1.53
C GLY A 220 14.76 -15.82 -0.95
N CYS A 221 14.29 -14.75 -1.59
CA CYS A 221 13.06 -14.07 -1.22
C CYS A 221 11.86 -14.68 -1.95
N PHE A 222 10.77 -14.91 -1.22
CA PHE A 222 9.48 -15.31 -1.76
C PHE A 222 8.82 -14.11 -2.44
N THR A 223 8.49 -14.26 -3.72
CA THR A 223 7.88 -13.22 -4.53
C THR A 223 6.36 -13.36 -4.56
N TYR A 224 5.68 -12.30 -4.18
CA TYR A 224 4.23 -12.17 -4.17
C TYR A 224 3.86 -10.97 -5.02
N ALA A 225 3.05 -11.16 -6.07
CA ALA A 225 2.70 -10.09 -6.99
C ALA A 225 1.19 -9.87 -7.03
N GLY A 226 0.79 -8.60 -7.12
CA GLY A 226 -0.57 -8.18 -7.41
C GLY A 226 -0.81 -8.04 -8.91
N TYR A 227 -1.92 -8.57 -9.39
CA TYR A 227 -2.37 -8.46 -10.78
C TYR A 227 -3.82 -7.95 -10.81
N ILE A 228 -4.05 -6.89 -11.55
CA ILE A 228 -5.36 -6.22 -11.61
C ILE A 228 -6.08 -6.66 -12.89
N LEU A 229 -7.32 -7.12 -12.73
CA LEU A 229 -8.24 -7.48 -13.79
C LEU A 229 -9.26 -6.36 -14.00
N GLY A 230 -9.62 -6.11 -15.26
CA GLY A 230 -10.67 -5.16 -15.62
C GLY A 230 -10.17 -3.79 -16.01
N PHE A 231 -8.97 -3.67 -16.53
CA PHE A 231 -8.58 -2.44 -17.25
C PHE A 231 -9.48 -2.26 -18.49
N PRO A 232 -9.73 -1.01 -18.95
CA PRO A 232 -10.72 -0.72 -19.99
C PRO A 232 -10.59 -1.53 -21.30
N GLY A 233 -9.40 -2.01 -21.62
CA GLY A 233 -9.12 -2.86 -22.79
C GLY A 233 -9.19 -4.37 -22.54
N ASP A 234 -9.49 -4.80 -21.32
CA ASP A 234 -9.51 -6.22 -20.99
C ASP A 234 -10.77 -6.91 -21.58
N THR A 235 -10.60 -8.16 -22.02
CA THR A 235 -11.67 -9.08 -22.35
C THR A 235 -11.44 -10.40 -21.61
N PRO A 236 -12.44 -11.27 -21.43
CA PRO A 236 -12.23 -12.58 -20.82
C PRO A 236 -11.11 -13.37 -21.49
N GLU A 237 -11.03 -13.32 -22.83
CA GLU A 237 -10.00 -14.03 -23.60
C GLU A 237 -8.62 -13.43 -23.39
N SER A 238 -8.49 -12.09 -23.31
CA SER A 238 -7.21 -11.44 -23.04
C SER A 238 -6.72 -11.77 -21.64
N ILE A 239 -7.59 -11.77 -20.64
CA ILE A 239 -7.25 -12.13 -19.25
C ILE A 239 -6.72 -13.56 -19.18
N VAL A 240 -7.42 -14.54 -19.75
CA VAL A 240 -6.98 -15.94 -19.77
C VAL A 240 -5.64 -16.10 -20.47
N ARG A 241 -5.45 -15.46 -21.63
CA ARG A 241 -4.20 -15.46 -22.37
C ARG A 241 -3.05 -14.90 -21.53
N ASP A 242 -3.26 -13.75 -20.89
CA ASP A 242 -2.25 -13.04 -20.13
C ASP A 242 -1.84 -13.80 -18.87
N ILE A 243 -2.80 -14.42 -18.17
CA ILE A 243 -2.52 -15.33 -17.04
C ILE A 243 -1.68 -16.52 -17.53
N GLY A 244 -2.02 -17.11 -18.68
CA GLY A 244 -1.23 -18.20 -19.26
C GLY A 244 0.21 -17.77 -19.63
N ILE A 245 0.43 -16.54 -20.06
CA ILE A 245 1.78 -15.99 -20.30
C ILE A 245 2.51 -15.85 -18.97
N ILE A 246 1.89 -15.25 -17.95
CA ILE A 246 2.51 -15.08 -16.64
C ILE A 246 2.96 -16.42 -16.06
N GLN A 247 2.10 -17.43 -16.10
CA GLN A 247 2.40 -18.77 -15.58
C GLN A 247 3.60 -19.42 -16.27
N ARG A 248 3.77 -19.20 -17.57
CA ARG A 248 4.91 -19.80 -18.33
C ARG A 248 6.19 -18.99 -18.24
N GLU A 249 6.07 -17.64 -18.20
CA GLU A 249 7.23 -16.77 -18.44
C GLU A 249 7.80 -16.16 -17.15
N LEU A 250 6.95 -15.97 -16.12
CA LEU A 250 7.36 -15.26 -14.92
C LEU A 250 7.58 -16.23 -13.75
N PRO A 251 8.78 -16.23 -13.15
CA PRO A 251 9.11 -17.10 -12.02
C PRO A 251 8.54 -16.54 -10.70
N LEU A 252 7.23 -16.31 -10.63
CA LEU A 252 6.51 -15.89 -9.43
C LEU A 252 6.27 -17.08 -8.48
N ASP A 253 6.24 -16.80 -7.17
CA ASP A 253 5.85 -17.79 -6.17
C ASP A 253 4.36 -17.69 -5.85
N LEU A 254 3.79 -16.48 -5.84
CA LEU A 254 2.36 -16.23 -5.62
C LEU A 254 1.89 -15.07 -6.50
N LEU A 255 0.74 -15.24 -7.14
CA LEU A 255 0.02 -14.20 -7.87
C LEU A 255 -1.35 -14.03 -7.24
N GLU A 256 -1.67 -12.82 -6.81
CA GLU A 256 -2.98 -12.44 -6.30
C GLU A 256 -3.69 -11.58 -7.31
N PHE A 257 -4.98 -11.85 -7.51
CA PHE A 257 -5.81 -11.11 -8.44
C PHE A 257 -6.64 -10.07 -7.70
N PHE A 258 -6.82 -8.92 -8.34
CA PHE A 258 -7.66 -7.83 -7.84
C PHE A 258 -8.58 -7.35 -8.96
N CYS A 259 -9.83 -7.05 -8.64
CA CYS A 259 -10.69 -6.27 -9.51
C CYS A 259 -10.24 -4.81 -9.53
N LEU A 260 -10.14 -4.21 -10.72
CA LEU A 260 -9.88 -2.77 -10.83
C LEU A 260 -11.02 -1.99 -10.16
N THR A 261 -10.76 -1.53 -8.96
CA THR A 261 -11.73 -0.84 -8.12
C THR A 261 -11.40 0.65 -8.07
N PRO A 262 -12.32 1.53 -8.47
CA PRO A 262 -12.14 2.97 -8.32
C PRO A 262 -12.28 3.35 -6.84
N LEU A 263 -11.23 3.14 -6.08
CA LEU A 263 -11.22 3.41 -4.64
C LEU A 263 -11.47 4.89 -4.35
N PRO A 264 -12.33 5.25 -3.39
CA PRO A 264 -12.52 6.63 -2.96
C PRO A 264 -11.19 7.31 -2.63
N GLY A 265 -10.96 8.49 -3.21
CA GLY A 265 -9.68 9.19 -3.10
C GLY A 265 -8.70 8.93 -4.24
N SER A 266 -8.96 7.96 -5.13
CA SER A 266 -8.20 7.78 -6.38
C SER A 266 -8.64 8.77 -7.47
N GLU A 267 -7.76 8.99 -8.45
CA GLU A 267 -8.11 9.80 -9.63
C GLU A 267 -9.24 9.16 -10.44
N ASP A 268 -9.22 7.82 -10.56
CA ASP A 268 -10.28 7.08 -11.29
C ASP A 268 -11.64 7.24 -10.62
N HIS A 269 -11.73 7.14 -9.30
CA HIS A 269 -12.98 7.37 -8.58
C HIS A 269 -13.51 8.79 -8.83
N LYS A 270 -12.65 9.80 -8.68
CA LYS A 270 -13.02 11.19 -8.92
C LYS A 270 -13.52 11.41 -10.35
N ARG A 271 -12.80 10.89 -11.33
CA ARG A 271 -13.18 11.02 -12.75
C ARG A 271 -14.53 10.37 -13.04
N LEU A 272 -14.71 9.11 -12.65
CA LEU A 272 -15.96 8.37 -12.88
C LEU A 272 -17.16 9.02 -12.20
N THR A 273 -16.99 9.54 -10.98
CA THR A 273 -18.03 10.27 -10.26
C THR A 273 -18.43 11.56 -10.99
N LEU A 274 -17.45 12.35 -11.47
CA LEU A 274 -17.73 13.59 -12.22
C LEU A 274 -18.38 13.34 -13.58
N GLU A 275 -18.07 12.21 -14.20
CA GLU A 275 -18.69 11.74 -15.45
C GLU A 275 -20.09 11.14 -15.23
N GLY A 276 -20.55 11.02 -13.99
CA GLY A 276 -21.86 10.46 -13.65
C GLY A 276 -21.96 8.95 -13.89
N VAL A 277 -20.84 8.23 -13.92
CA VAL A 277 -20.82 6.78 -14.09
C VAL A 277 -21.43 6.12 -12.84
N PRO A 278 -22.40 5.19 -12.98
CA PRO A 278 -23.00 4.52 -11.84
C PRO A 278 -21.97 3.59 -11.16
N LEU A 279 -21.56 3.95 -9.97
CA LEU A 279 -20.67 3.14 -9.12
C LEU A 279 -21.49 2.30 -8.13
N GLU A 280 -20.92 1.22 -7.63
CA GLU A 280 -21.52 0.39 -6.58
C GLU A 280 -21.77 1.23 -5.33
N PRO A 281 -23.02 1.31 -4.82
CA PRO A 281 -23.32 2.15 -3.65
C PRO A 281 -22.87 1.51 -2.32
N ASP A 282 -22.70 0.19 -2.27
CA ASP A 282 -22.26 -0.51 -1.06
C ASP A 282 -20.73 -0.44 -0.93
N MET A 283 -20.27 0.41 -0.01
CA MET A 283 -18.84 0.60 0.24
C MET A 283 -18.13 -0.65 0.76
N ASN A 284 -18.84 -1.66 1.29
CA ASN A 284 -18.23 -2.92 1.70
C ASN A 284 -17.74 -3.76 0.52
N LYS A 285 -18.18 -3.45 -0.70
CA LYS A 285 -17.73 -4.12 -1.92
C LYS A 285 -16.50 -3.48 -2.56
N TYR A 286 -15.96 -2.40 -1.97
CA TYR A 286 -14.71 -1.78 -2.43
C TYR A 286 -13.48 -2.49 -1.83
N ASP A 287 -13.54 -3.81 -1.78
CA ASP A 287 -12.55 -4.72 -1.19
C ASP A 287 -11.53 -5.26 -2.19
N LEU A 288 -11.59 -4.81 -3.46
CA LEU A 288 -10.77 -5.25 -4.58
C LEU A 288 -11.13 -6.66 -5.13
N GLU A 289 -12.14 -7.30 -4.57
CA GLU A 289 -12.63 -8.62 -4.99
C GLU A 289 -13.97 -8.52 -5.75
N HIS A 290 -14.69 -7.40 -5.59
CA HIS A 290 -15.96 -7.17 -6.25
C HIS A 290 -15.86 -6.16 -7.39
N VAL A 291 -16.71 -6.37 -8.40
CA VAL A 291 -16.88 -5.43 -9.51
C VAL A 291 -17.73 -4.24 -9.03
N THR A 292 -17.14 -3.07 -8.93
CA THR A 292 -17.75 -1.85 -8.38
C THR A 292 -18.04 -0.75 -9.41
N ALA A 293 -17.65 -0.95 -10.66
CA ALA A 293 -17.87 -0.02 -11.75
C ALA A 293 -18.24 -0.77 -13.04
N PRO A 294 -18.99 -0.15 -13.98
CA PRO A 294 -19.21 -0.75 -15.27
C PRO A 294 -17.91 -0.83 -16.08
N HIS A 295 -17.78 -1.85 -16.91
CA HIS A 295 -16.65 -2.04 -17.81
C HIS A 295 -17.08 -1.78 -19.26
N PRO A 296 -16.26 -1.13 -20.11
CA PRO A 296 -16.64 -0.76 -21.46
C PRO A 296 -16.89 -1.96 -22.41
N VAL A 297 -16.26 -3.11 -22.12
CA VAL A 297 -16.30 -4.29 -23.00
C VAL A 297 -16.94 -5.51 -22.33
N MET A 298 -16.65 -5.75 -21.05
CA MET A 298 -17.14 -6.92 -20.32
C MET A 298 -18.44 -6.61 -19.57
N SER A 299 -19.38 -7.56 -19.56
CA SER A 299 -20.47 -7.52 -18.60
C SER A 299 -19.93 -7.77 -17.18
N LYS A 300 -20.70 -7.37 -16.14
CA LYS A 300 -20.36 -7.67 -14.75
C LYS A 300 -20.13 -9.18 -14.55
N ALA A 301 -21.02 -10.01 -15.11
CA ALA A 301 -20.92 -11.46 -15.01
C ALA A 301 -19.68 -12.05 -15.72
N ASP A 302 -19.24 -11.45 -16.83
CA ASP A 302 -18.01 -11.87 -17.52
C ASP A 302 -16.78 -11.53 -16.70
N TRP A 303 -16.77 -10.35 -16.10
CA TRP A 303 -15.67 -9.92 -15.27
C TRP A 303 -15.56 -10.76 -13.98
N GLU A 304 -16.70 -10.98 -13.28
CA GLU A 304 -16.74 -11.85 -12.09
C GLU A 304 -16.35 -13.30 -12.39
N ARG A 305 -16.62 -13.80 -13.61
CA ARG A 305 -16.12 -15.14 -14.01
C ARG A 305 -14.64 -15.17 -14.32
N ALA A 306 -14.07 -14.06 -14.79
CA ALA A 306 -12.65 -13.97 -15.08
C ALA A 306 -11.80 -13.84 -13.81
N TYR A 307 -12.38 -13.24 -12.75
CA TYR A 307 -11.80 -13.16 -11.43
C TYR A 307 -11.85 -14.53 -10.71
#